data_7b251aeca0198d3ff2afe2cc0a11c143
#
_entry.id   7b251aeca0198d3ff2afe2cc0a11c143
#
_cell.length_a   1.000
_cell.length_b   1.000
_cell.length_c   1.000
_cell.angle_alpha   90.00
_cell.angle_beta   90.00
_cell.angle_gamma   90.00
#
_symmetry.space_group_name_H-M   'P 1'
#
loop_
_entity.id
_entity.type
_entity.pdbx_description
1 polymer ?
#
loop_
_entity_poly.entity_id
_entity_poly.type
_entity_poly.pdbx_seq_one_letter_code
_entity_poly.pdbx_strand_id
1 'polypeptide(L)'
;MSDQILALGQTAETESTAFTFSERVGYLKRFGAHSQSFSTLQPDMQYFDVPDMGYIAYMRKWGATIVLSDPVCAPENFGAILERFQQRFPNASYVQVSKPVVDFLHMRFGLYGTQFGSESRIDLGKWSLSGKKKQILRTALNQAKKSGITVQERFSDDHTREISEAWIRTRKCKSNEIRFLIRPMDMDYRENERHFYAYQDGKAVGFIYFDPIYRNNEITSYVPNISRANADFKQGIFYTL
;
A
#
# COMPACT_ATOMS: atom_id res chain seq x y z
N MET A 1 -11.41 -33.34 57.52
CA MET A 1 -10.91 -31.96 57.75
C MET A 1 -10.51 -31.42 56.40
N SER A 2 -11.05 -30.34 56.11
CA SER A 2 -11.35 -29.78 54.80
C SER A 2 -10.12 -29.35 54.00
N ASP A 3 -10.02 -29.89 52.77
CA ASP A 3 -9.16 -29.31 51.72
C ASP A 3 -9.90 -28.18 51.04
N GLN A 4 -9.48 -26.97 51.22
CA GLN A 4 -9.82 -25.81 50.40
C GLN A 4 -8.72 -25.60 49.36
N ILE A 5 -8.95 -26.13 48.19
CA ILE A 5 -8.15 -25.78 47.00
C ILE A 5 -8.64 -24.43 46.50
N LEU A 6 -7.77 -23.44 46.64
CA LEU A 6 -7.94 -22.11 46.03
C LEU A 6 -7.90 -22.25 44.49
N ALA A 7 -9.03 -22.04 43.87
CA ALA A 7 -9.12 -21.82 42.43
C ALA A 7 -8.48 -20.50 42.08
N LEU A 8 -7.27 -20.54 41.53
CA LEU A 8 -6.64 -19.40 40.87
C LEU A 8 -7.46 -19.04 39.64
N GLY A 9 -7.97 -17.80 39.67
CA GLY A 9 -8.83 -17.27 38.63
C GLY A 9 -8.15 -17.29 37.26
N GLN A 10 -8.81 -17.97 36.34
CA GLN A 10 -8.62 -17.75 34.91
C GLN A 10 -9.02 -16.30 34.62
N THR A 11 -8.04 -15.45 34.37
CA THR A 11 -8.28 -14.16 33.72
C THR A 11 -8.87 -14.47 32.36
N ALA A 12 -10.16 -14.19 32.21
CA ALA A 12 -10.83 -14.20 30.91
C ALA A 12 -10.05 -13.30 29.97
N GLU A 13 -9.34 -13.91 29.02
CA GLU A 13 -8.90 -13.21 27.81
C GLU A 13 -10.17 -12.70 27.15
N THR A 14 -10.40 -11.42 27.25
CA THR A 14 -11.42 -10.72 26.48
C THR A 14 -11.12 -11.02 25.02
N GLU A 15 -11.95 -11.81 24.36
CA GLU A 15 -11.93 -11.99 22.93
C GLU A 15 -11.92 -10.59 22.30
N SER A 16 -10.79 -10.22 21.73
CA SER A 16 -10.65 -9.01 20.92
C SER A 16 -11.61 -9.19 19.74
N THR A 17 -12.72 -8.47 19.76
CA THR A 17 -13.67 -8.47 18.65
C THR A 17 -12.93 -8.00 17.41
N ALA A 18 -12.74 -8.90 16.45
CA ALA A 18 -12.11 -8.57 15.19
C ALA A 18 -12.93 -7.48 14.49
N PHE A 19 -12.27 -6.47 13.93
CA PHE A 19 -12.97 -5.43 13.18
C PHE A 19 -13.64 -6.02 11.94
N THR A 20 -14.78 -5.50 11.60
CA THR A 20 -15.38 -5.68 10.30
C THR A 20 -14.52 -4.99 9.23
N PHE A 21 -14.70 -5.36 7.98
CA PHE A 21 -14.03 -4.68 6.87
C PHE A 21 -14.36 -3.17 6.84
N SER A 22 -15.61 -2.81 7.10
CA SER A 22 -16.07 -1.41 7.15
C SER A 22 -15.39 -0.61 8.25
N GLU A 23 -15.16 -1.20 9.41
CA GLU A 23 -14.44 -0.54 10.51
C GLU A 23 -12.98 -0.28 10.11
N ARG A 24 -12.28 -1.25 9.47
CA ARG A 24 -10.92 -1.03 8.97
C ARG A 24 -10.86 0.07 7.92
N VAL A 25 -11.82 0.12 7.00
CA VAL A 25 -11.97 1.25 6.05
C VAL A 25 -12.15 2.57 6.79
N GLY A 26 -12.96 2.60 7.85
CA GLY A 26 -13.15 3.77 8.70
C GLY A 26 -11.83 4.23 9.35
N TYR A 27 -11.03 3.30 9.89
CA TYR A 27 -9.70 3.60 10.41
C TYR A 27 -8.75 4.09 9.33
N LEU A 28 -8.74 3.43 8.16
CA LEU A 28 -7.94 3.85 7.01
C LEU A 28 -8.25 5.30 6.62
N LYS A 29 -9.51 5.67 6.47
CA LYS A 29 -9.92 7.03 6.09
C LYS A 29 -9.51 8.07 7.13
N ARG A 30 -9.53 7.73 8.41
CA ARG A 30 -9.10 8.64 9.48
C ARG A 30 -7.59 8.75 9.61
N PHE A 31 -6.85 7.65 9.50
CA PHE A 31 -5.45 7.55 9.93
C PHE A 31 -4.49 6.99 8.88
N GLY A 32 -4.95 6.65 7.69
CA GLY A 32 -4.15 6.02 6.63
C GLY A 32 -3.24 6.99 5.88
N ALA A 33 -2.38 7.70 6.60
CA ALA A 33 -1.50 8.73 6.04
C ALA A 33 -0.18 8.18 5.44
N HIS A 34 0.10 6.89 5.60
CA HIS A 34 1.26 6.24 5.00
C HIS A 34 0.96 5.79 3.57
N SER A 35 1.93 5.84 2.67
CA SER A 35 1.76 5.49 1.24
C SER A 35 1.26 4.06 1.00
N GLN A 36 1.54 3.14 1.92
CA GLN A 36 1.10 1.75 1.83
C GLN A 36 -0.18 1.44 2.63
N SER A 37 -0.78 2.43 3.30
CA SER A 37 -1.96 2.19 4.14
C SER A 37 -3.14 1.61 3.35
N PHE A 38 -3.36 2.07 2.12
CA PHE A 38 -4.41 1.53 1.25
C PHE A 38 -4.17 0.05 0.91
N SER A 39 -2.92 -0.33 0.66
CA SER A 39 -2.51 -1.72 0.40
C SER A 39 -2.74 -2.67 1.58
N THR A 40 -2.97 -2.16 2.79
CA THR A 40 -3.32 -3.00 3.95
C THR A 40 -4.67 -3.70 3.80
N LEU A 41 -5.55 -3.21 2.92
CA LEU A 41 -6.86 -3.81 2.64
C LEU A 41 -6.84 -4.85 1.52
N GLN A 42 -5.65 -5.23 1.00
CA GLN A 42 -5.55 -6.25 -0.04
C GLN A 42 -6.01 -7.63 0.44
N PRO A 43 -6.44 -8.53 -0.48
CA PRO A 43 -6.79 -9.91 -0.13
C PRO A 43 -5.67 -10.65 0.61
N ASP A 44 -6.04 -11.67 1.37
CA ASP A 44 -5.15 -12.57 2.12
C ASP A 44 -4.39 -11.91 3.30
N MET A 45 -4.68 -10.64 3.62
CA MET A 45 -4.14 -10.00 4.82
C MET A 45 -4.83 -10.51 6.08
N GLN A 46 -4.02 -10.65 7.13
CA GLN A 46 -4.48 -10.85 8.50
C GLN A 46 -4.34 -9.54 9.26
N TYR A 47 -5.13 -9.39 10.32
CA TYR A 47 -5.18 -8.14 11.06
C TYR A 47 -5.02 -8.39 12.55
N PHE A 48 -4.24 -7.54 13.17
CA PHE A 48 -4.19 -7.39 14.61
C PHE A 48 -5.02 -6.15 14.97
N ASP A 49 -6.29 -6.39 15.24
CA ASP A 49 -7.25 -5.35 15.57
C ASP A 49 -7.19 -5.06 17.07
N VAL A 50 -7.15 -3.77 17.42
CA VAL A 50 -7.22 -3.33 18.81
C VAL A 50 -8.36 -2.32 18.93
N PRO A 51 -9.46 -2.67 19.61
CA PRO A 51 -10.59 -1.77 19.79
C PRO A 51 -10.15 -0.39 20.29
N ASP A 52 -10.78 0.65 19.77
CA ASP A 52 -10.52 2.06 20.03
C ASP A 52 -9.11 2.58 19.70
N MET A 53 -8.22 1.72 19.23
CA MET A 53 -6.86 2.11 18.82
C MET A 53 -6.67 2.11 17.31
N GLY A 54 -6.92 0.98 16.65
CA GLY A 54 -6.65 0.78 15.23
C GLY A 54 -6.24 -0.65 14.91
N TYR A 55 -5.50 -0.84 13.81
CA TYR A 55 -5.06 -2.15 13.40
C TYR A 55 -3.65 -2.17 12.82
N ILE A 56 -3.03 -3.35 12.84
CA ILE A 56 -1.81 -3.67 12.11
C ILE A 56 -2.13 -4.77 11.10
N ALA A 57 -1.81 -4.55 9.83
CA ALA A 57 -2.00 -5.53 8.78
C ALA A 57 -0.73 -6.36 8.59
N TYR A 58 -0.87 -7.68 8.53
CA TYR A 58 0.24 -8.59 8.40
C TYR A 58 -0.13 -9.83 7.60
N MET A 59 0.86 -10.59 7.17
CA MET A 59 0.70 -11.90 6.54
C MET A 59 1.52 -12.93 7.29
N ARG A 60 1.02 -14.16 7.36
CA ARG A 60 1.80 -15.32 7.85
C ARG A 60 2.13 -16.23 6.69
N LYS A 61 3.42 -16.41 6.42
CA LYS A 61 3.88 -17.27 5.32
C LYS A 61 5.18 -17.95 5.71
N TRP A 62 5.27 -19.26 5.47
CA TRP A 62 6.45 -20.09 5.81
C TRP A 62 6.91 -19.94 7.26
N GLY A 63 5.99 -19.81 8.19
CA GLY A 63 6.29 -19.65 9.61
C GLY A 63 6.69 -18.21 10.01
N ALA A 64 6.87 -17.29 9.06
CA ALA A 64 7.17 -15.90 9.34
C ALA A 64 5.88 -15.06 9.46
N THR A 65 5.89 -14.08 10.36
CA THR A 65 4.90 -13.02 10.45
C THR A 65 5.51 -11.76 9.84
N ILE A 66 4.88 -11.21 8.81
CA ILE A 66 5.40 -10.06 8.06
C ILE A 66 4.36 -8.96 8.07
N VAL A 67 4.70 -7.81 8.64
CA VAL A 67 3.86 -6.61 8.71
C VAL A 67 4.05 -5.78 7.46
N LEU A 68 2.98 -5.24 6.92
CA LEU A 68 2.98 -4.28 5.81
C LEU A 68 2.51 -2.92 6.29
N SER A 69 3.27 -1.87 5.95
CA SER A 69 2.91 -0.50 6.29
C SER A 69 3.02 -0.16 7.79
N ASP A 70 2.85 1.10 8.08
CA ASP A 70 2.69 1.59 9.44
C ASP A 70 1.35 1.11 10.02
N PRO A 71 1.22 1.05 11.35
CA PRO A 71 -0.08 0.85 11.99
C PRO A 71 -1.09 1.89 11.53
N VAL A 72 -2.31 1.45 11.26
CA VAL A 72 -3.43 2.35 10.93
C VAL A 72 -4.17 2.68 12.22
N CYS A 73 -3.74 3.73 12.88
CA CYS A 73 -4.22 4.13 14.21
C CYS A 73 -4.07 5.64 14.43
N ALA A 74 -4.71 6.14 15.47
CA ALA A 74 -4.46 7.50 15.95
C ALA A 74 -3.00 7.66 16.42
N PRO A 75 -2.37 8.82 16.22
CA PRO A 75 -0.97 9.06 16.59
C PRO A 75 -0.64 8.72 18.04
N GLU A 76 -1.53 9.00 18.96
CA GLU A 76 -1.39 8.71 20.40
C GLU A 76 -1.35 7.21 20.71
N ASN A 77 -1.95 6.38 19.87
CA ASN A 77 -2.02 4.93 20.02
C ASN A 77 -0.85 4.19 19.36
N PHE A 78 -0.03 4.88 18.59
CA PHE A 78 1.03 4.31 17.76
C PHE A 78 2.00 3.40 18.54
N GLY A 79 2.54 3.87 19.66
CA GLY A 79 3.45 3.08 20.48
C GLY A 79 2.78 1.88 21.13
N ALA A 80 1.58 2.09 21.69
CA ALA A 80 0.85 1.05 22.40
C ALA A 80 0.43 -0.12 21.49
N ILE A 81 -0.01 0.17 20.27
CA ILE A 81 -0.41 -0.90 19.32
C ILE A 81 0.81 -1.70 18.82
N LEU A 82 1.95 -1.04 18.58
CA LEU A 82 3.20 -1.70 18.21
C LEU A 82 3.73 -2.58 19.34
N GLU A 83 3.68 -2.12 20.59
CA GLU A 83 4.10 -2.92 21.75
C GLU A 83 3.25 -4.19 21.88
N ARG A 84 1.93 -4.06 21.84
CA ARG A 84 1.01 -5.21 21.92
C ARG A 84 1.25 -6.20 20.78
N PHE A 85 1.45 -5.69 19.57
CA PHE A 85 1.73 -6.53 18.42
C PHE A 85 3.06 -7.29 18.58
N GLN A 86 4.13 -6.59 18.95
CA GLN A 86 5.46 -7.18 19.12
C GLN A 86 5.50 -8.22 20.26
N GLN A 87 4.77 -7.99 21.34
CA GLN A 87 4.61 -8.97 22.42
C GLN A 87 3.92 -10.26 21.90
N ARG A 88 2.90 -10.10 21.04
CA ARG A 88 2.16 -11.25 20.46
C ARG A 88 2.96 -11.99 19.39
N PHE A 89 3.80 -11.25 18.64
CA PHE A 89 4.60 -11.76 17.53
C PHE A 89 6.07 -11.30 17.64
N PRO A 90 6.84 -11.87 18.59
CA PRO A 90 8.19 -11.38 18.90
C PRO A 90 9.18 -11.49 17.73
N ASN A 91 8.93 -12.40 16.79
CA ASN A 91 9.76 -12.61 15.59
C ASN A 91 9.17 -11.98 14.33
N ALA A 92 8.28 -10.98 14.47
CA ALA A 92 7.71 -10.30 13.30
C ALA A 92 8.76 -9.50 12.54
N SER A 93 8.65 -9.52 11.21
CA SER A 93 9.39 -8.65 10.30
C SER A 93 8.48 -7.55 9.81
N TYR A 94 9.03 -6.35 9.63
CA TYR A 94 8.28 -5.18 9.18
C TYR A 94 8.80 -4.73 7.81
N VAL A 95 7.91 -4.52 6.84
CA VAL A 95 8.28 -4.11 5.49
C VAL A 95 7.52 -2.86 5.08
N GLN A 96 8.19 -2.00 4.32
CA GLN A 96 7.61 -0.73 3.83
C GLN A 96 7.00 0.11 4.96
N VAL A 97 7.70 0.16 6.07
CA VAL A 97 7.35 0.99 7.22
C VAL A 97 8.14 2.28 7.24
N SER A 98 7.58 3.31 7.85
CA SER A 98 8.23 4.61 7.98
C SER A 98 9.37 4.60 9.00
N LYS A 99 10.24 5.61 8.92
CA LYS A 99 11.32 5.80 9.90
C LYS A 99 10.83 5.87 11.35
N PRO A 100 9.72 6.55 11.72
CA PRO A 100 9.17 6.51 13.08
C PRO A 100 8.89 5.11 13.61
N VAL A 101 8.36 4.19 12.79
CA VAL A 101 8.17 2.78 13.18
C VAL A 101 9.51 2.12 13.46
N VAL A 102 10.50 2.28 12.56
CA VAL A 102 11.83 1.72 12.75
C VAL A 102 12.48 2.23 14.02
N ASP A 103 12.45 3.54 14.25
CA ASP A 103 13.03 4.17 15.45
C ASP A 103 12.38 3.65 16.73
N PHE A 104 11.06 3.53 16.75
CA PHE A 104 10.32 2.99 17.90
C PHE A 104 10.71 1.53 18.18
N LEU A 105 10.70 0.68 17.14
CA LEU A 105 11.06 -0.73 17.27
C LEU A 105 12.51 -0.93 17.70
N HIS A 106 13.42 -0.07 17.22
CA HIS A 106 14.81 -0.09 17.64
C HIS A 106 14.95 0.29 19.12
N MET A 107 14.41 1.41 19.51
CA MET A 107 14.53 1.91 20.90
C MET A 107 13.85 0.97 21.91
N ARG A 108 12.73 0.37 21.55
CA ARG A 108 11.92 -0.42 22.49
C ARG A 108 12.29 -1.91 22.53
N PHE A 109 12.73 -2.47 21.38
CA PHE A 109 12.93 -3.91 21.20
C PHE A 109 14.30 -4.26 20.61
N GLY A 110 15.16 -3.29 20.32
CA GLY A 110 16.47 -3.53 19.73
C GLY A 110 16.44 -4.05 18.30
N LEU A 111 15.31 -3.88 17.57
CA LEU A 111 15.22 -4.30 16.18
C LEU A 111 15.96 -3.30 15.27
N TYR A 112 16.54 -3.81 14.19
CA TYR A 112 17.27 -3.00 13.22
C TYR A 112 16.51 -2.96 11.90
N GLY A 113 16.53 -1.79 11.24
CA GLY A 113 15.92 -1.59 9.93
C GLY A 113 16.96 -1.26 8.86
N THR A 114 16.66 -1.70 7.63
CA THR A 114 17.43 -1.31 6.44
C THR A 114 16.57 -0.36 5.61
N GLN A 115 17.13 0.79 5.23
CA GLN A 115 16.44 1.72 4.35
C GLN A 115 16.44 1.15 2.92
N PHE A 116 15.25 0.83 2.39
CA PHE A 116 15.06 0.36 1.02
C PHE A 116 14.97 1.47 0.00
N GLY A 117 14.55 2.66 0.41
CA GLY A 117 14.35 3.79 -0.49
C GLY A 117 13.90 5.05 0.25
N SER A 118 13.46 6.02 -0.51
CA SER A 118 12.85 7.25 -0.01
C SER A 118 11.62 7.58 -0.83
N GLU A 119 10.61 8.13 -0.20
CA GLU A 119 9.43 8.66 -0.87
C GLU A 119 9.62 10.11 -1.25
N SER A 120 9.26 10.44 -2.49
CA SER A 120 9.22 11.82 -2.95
C SER A 120 7.79 12.33 -2.96
N ARG A 121 7.55 13.49 -2.37
CA ARG A 121 6.26 14.17 -2.42
C ARG A 121 6.30 15.30 -3.43
N ILE A 122 5.31 15.35 -4.31
CA ILE A 122 5.17 16.39 -5.32
C ILE A 122 3.95 17.23 -4.95
N ASP A 123 4.18 18.52 -4.72
CA ASP A 123 3.11 19.50 -4.57
C ASP A 123 2.59 19.86 -5.96
N LEU A 124 1.41 19.32 -6.31
CA LEU A 124 0.82 19.52 -7.62
C LEU A 124 0.45 20.99 -7.90
N GLY A 125 0.14 21.76 -6.86
CA GLY A 125 -0.16 23.18 -7.00
C GLY A 125 1.06 24.03 -7.39
N LYS A 126 2.26 23.56 -7.08
CA LYS A 126 3.54 24.20 -7.42
C LYS A 126 4.30 23.51 -8.53
N TRP A 127 3.82 22.37 -9.00
CA TRP A 127 4.52 21.58 -10.00
C TRP A 127 4.33 22.16 -11.41
N SER A 128 5.41 22.18 -12.18
CA SER A 128 5.36 22.60 -13.58
C SER A 128 6.38 21.82 -14.42
N LEU A 129 6.18 21.77 -15.72
CA LEU A 129 7.13 21.20 -16.69
C LEU A 129 8.32 22.11 -17.02
N SER A 130 8.40 23.30 -16.43
CA SER A 130 9.45 24.26 -16.71
C SER A 130 10.82 23.83 -16.14
N GLY A 131 11.89 24.39 -16.70
CA GLY A 131 13.26 24.20 -16.25
C GLY A 131 14.03 23.04 -16.93
N LYS A 132 15.36 23.14 -16.90
CA LYS A 132 16.28 22.23 -17.59
C LYS A 132 16.15 20.77 -17.10
N LYS A 133 15.97 20.57 -15.79
CA LYS A 133 15.85 19.24 -15.18
C LYS A 133 14.63 18.45 -15.68
N LYS A 134 13.62 19.12 -16.24
CA LYS A 134 12.38 18.49 -16.72
C LYS A 134 12.34 18.34 -18.25
N GLN A 135 13.46 18.50 -18.92
CA GLN A 135 13.57 18.35 -20.37
C GLN A 135 13.18 16.94 -20.83
N ILE A 136 13.59 15.89 -20.09
CA ILE A 136 13.25 14.49 -20.40
C ILE A 136 11.74 14.30 -20.42
N LEU A 137 11.02 14.85 -19.43
CA LEU A 137 9.57 14.75 -19.34
C LEU A 137 8.90 15.44 -20.54
N ARG A 138 9.33 16.66 -20.90
CA ARG A 138 8.79 17.38 -22.07
C ARG A 138 9.04 16.60 -23.37
N THR A 139 10.24 16.02 -23.51
CA THR A 139 10.57 15.19 -24.69
C THR A 139 9.66 13.97 -24.77
N ALA A 140 9.46 13.25 -23.65
CA ALA A 140 8.57 12.10 -23.60
C ALA A 140 7.12 12.46 -23.96
N LEU A 141 6.59 13.53 -23.39
CA LEU A 141 5.25 14.05 -23.71
C LEU A 141 5.09 14.40 -25.19
N ASN A 142 6.09 15.09 -25.76
CA ASN A 142 6.07 15.46 -27.19
C ASN A 142 6.15 14.21 -28.09
N GLN A 143 6.93 13.20 -27.72
CA GLN A 143 6.99 11.93 -28.46
C GLN A 143 5.65 11.19 -28.38
N ALA A 144 5.07 11.08 -27.19
CA ALA A 144 3.76 10.46 -27.02
C ALA A 144 2.69 11.12 -27.89
N LYS A 145 2.64 12.47 -27.85
CA LYS A 145 1.73 13.25 -28.71
C LYS A 145 1.95 13.00 -30.19
N LYS A 146 3.21 12.94 -30.66
CA LYS A 146 3.55 12.62 -32.05
C LYS A 146 3.15 11.19 -32.46
N SER A 147 3.16 10.26 -31.50
CA SER A 147 2.75 8.87 -31.69
C SER A 147 1.23 8.66 -31.53
N GLY A 148 0.44 9.73 -31.43
CA GLY A 148 -1.01 9.65 -31.30
C GLY A 148 -1.48 9.11 -29.93
N ILE A 149 -0.60 9.13 -28.90
CA ILE A 149 -0.97 8.65 -27.57
C ILE A 149 -1.82 9.72 -26.87
N THR A 150 -2.97 9.29 -26.37
CA THR A 150 -3.87 10.07 -25.51
C THR A 150 -3.99 9.42 -24.14
N VAL A 151 -4.26 10.20 -23.11
CA VAL A 151 -4.48 9.71 -21.75
C VAL A 151 -5.90 10.03 -21.32
N GLN A 152 -6.58 9.04 -20.73
CA GLN A 152 -7.93 9.19 -20.20
C GLN A 152 -7.99 8.62 -18.79
N GLU A 153 -8.72 9.29 -17.91
CA GLU A 153 -9.08 8.74 -16.62
C GLU A 153 -10.33 7.87 -16.78
N ARG A 154 -10.21 6.59 -16.44
CA ARG A 154 -11.29 5.59 -16.53
C ARG A 154 -11.13 4.56 -15.42
N PHE A 155 -12.22 4.12 -14.85
CA PHE A 155 -12.20 3.10 -13.80
C PHE A 155 -11.75 1.71 -14.28
N SER A 156 -12.03 1.36 -15.52
CA SER A 156 -11.64 0.07 -16.13
C SER A 156 -11.49 0.20 -17.64
N ASP A 157 -10.79 -0.74 -18.25
CA ASP A 157 -10.68 -0.94 -19.70
C ASP A 157 -10.57 -2.44 -20.00
N ASP A 158 -11.18 -2.88 -21.10
CA ASP A 158 -11.23 -4.30 -21.48
C ASP A 158 -9.85 -4.91 -21.73
N HIS A 159 -8.87 -4.10 -22.14
CA HIS A 159 -7.48 -4.54 -22.39
C HIS A 159 -6.61 -4.57 -21.14
N THR A 160 -7.12 -4.16 -19.97
CA THR A 160 -6.32 -4.07 -18.73
C THR A 160 -5.61 -5.38 -18.39
N ARG A 161 -6.33 -6.51 -18.50
CA ARG A 161 -5.78 -7.84 -18.20
C ARG A 161 -4.70 -8.24 -19.20
N GLU A 162 -4.93 -8.02 -20.48
CA GLU A 162 -3.97 -8.30 -21.56
C GLU A 162 -2.66 -7.53 -21.36
N ILE A 163 -2.75 -6.21 -21.11
CA ILE A 163 -1.59 -5.35 -20.81
C ILE A 163 -0.82 -5.86 -19.60
N SER A 164 -1.55 -6.22 -18.54
CA SER A 164 -0.96 -6.73 -17.30
C SER A 164 -0.19 -8.03 -17.53
N GLU A 165 -0.78 -8.99 -18.22
CA GLU A 165 -0.14 -10.27 -18.53
C GLU A 165 1.06 -10.09 -19.46
N ALA A 166 0.96 -9.24 -20.48
CA ALA A 166 2.08 -8.91 -21.36
C ALA A 166 3.25 -8.31 -20.56
N TRP A 167 2.96 -7.38 -19.63
CA TRP A 167 3.95 -6.77 -18.77
C TRP A 167 4.63 -7.78 -17.83
N ILE A 168 3.87 -8.70 -17.20
CA ILE A 168 4.40 -9.73 -16.31
C ILE A 168 5.38 -10.63 -17.06
N ARG A 169 5.04 -11.04 -18.30
CA ARG A 169 5.92 -11.86 -19.14
C ARG A 169 7.29 -11.23 -19.41
N THR A 170 7.41 -9.90 -19.34
CA THR A 170 8.70 -9.20 -19.52
C THR A 170 9.58 -9.23 -18.26
N ARG A 171 9.05 -9.67 -17.12
CA ARG A 171 9.80 -9.66 -15.84
C ARG A 171 10.65 -10.91 -15.67
N LYS A 172 11.74 -10.79 -14.89
CA LYS A 172 12.61 -11.93 -14.57
C LYS A 172 11.85 -13.05 -13.84
N CYS A 173 10.88 -12.68 -13.00
CA CYS A 173 9.97 -13.60 -12.31
C CYS A 173 8.71 -13.82 -13.15
N LYS A 174 8.82 -14.54 -14.25
CA LYS A 174 7.83 -14.67 -15.33
C LYS A 174 6.43 -15.14 -14.94
N SER A 175 6.18 -15.57 -13.72
CA SER A 175 4.93 -16.26 -13.39
C SER A 175 4.15 -15.71 -12.20
N ASN A 176 4.76 -14.98 -11.29
CA ASN A 176 4.06 -14.53 -10.08
C ASN A 176 4.50 -13.13 -9.64
N GLU A 177 3.53 -12.27 -9.43
CA GLU A 177 3.76 -11.05 -8.67
C GLU A 177 4.12 -11.42 -7.23
N ILE A 178 5.01 -10.62 -6.62
CA ILE A 178 5.25 -10.72 -5.19
C ILE A 178 4.03 -10.11 -4.50
N ARG A 179 2.95 -10.91 -4.41
CA ARG A 179 1.78 -10.55 -3.61
C ARG A 179 2.25 -10.13 -2.23
N PHE A 180 1.54 -9.21 -1.63
CA PHE A 180 1.86 -8.58 -0.37
C PHE A 180 2.71 -7.32 -0.50
N LEU A 181 3.86 -7.33 -1.20
CA LEU A 181 4.66 -6.12 -1.43
C LEU A 181 4.06 -5.22 -2.53
N ILE A 182 3.39 -5.87 -3.50
CA ILE A 182 2.63 -5.21 -4.55
C ILE A 182 1.20 -5.72 -4.44
N ARG A 183 0.27 -4.82 -4.18
CA ARG A 183 -1.14 -5.22 -4.11
C ARG A 183 -1.63 -5.75 -5.46
N PRO A 184 -2.59 -6.69 -5.49
CA PRO A 184 -3.19 -7.12 -6.73
C PRO A 184 -3.99 -6.00 -7.39
N MET A 185 -4.20 -6.09 -8.70
CA MET A 185 -5.06 -5.14 -9.43
C MET A 185 -6.52 -5.26 -8.98
N ASP A 186 -6.95 -6.50 -8.75
CA ASP A 186 -8.33 -6.82 -8.38
C ASP A 186 -8.45 -6.84 -6.84
N MET A 187 -8.61 -5.69 -6.24
CA MET A 187 -8.98 -5.54 -4.83
C MET A 187 -10.50 -5.38 -4.71
N ASP A 188 -11.07 -5.93 -3.64
CA ASP A 188 -12.50 -5.77 -3.33
C ASP A 188 -12.84 -4.31 -3.02
N TYR A 189 -11.92 -3.60 -2.38
CA TYR A 189 -12.07 -2.19 -2.05
C TYR A 189 -11.24 -1.32 -2.99
N ARG A 190 -11.93 -0.49 -3.77
CA ARG A 190 -11.34 0.39 -4.79
C ARG A 190 -11.90 1.82 -4.70
N GLU A 191 -12.53 2.15 -3.62
CA GLU A 191 -13.11 3.47 -3.43
C GLU A 191 -12.04 4.56 -3.48
N ASN A 192 -12.29 5.59 -4.28
CA ASN A 192 -11.40 6.72 -4.48
C ASN A 192 -10.05 6.42 -5.16
N GLU A 193 -9.83 5.21 -5.69
CA GLU A 193 -8.73 4.99 -6.62
C GLU A 193 -8.89 5.85 -7.87
N ARG A 194 -7.78 6.28 -8.43
CA ARG A 194 -7.77 6.95 -9.74
C ARG A 194 -6.98 6.11 -10.73
N HIS A 195 -7.58 5.84 -11.89
CA HIS A 195 -6.98 5.03 -12.93
C HIS A 195 -6.82 5.85 -14.20
N PHE A 196 -5.61 5.87 -14.74
CA PHE A 196 -5.30 6.53 -16.00
C PHE A 196 -4.83 5.50 -17.01
N TYR A 197 -5.39 5.57 -18.21
CA TYR A 197 -5.06 4.70 -19.33
C TYR A 197 -4.49 5.52 -20.47
N ALA A 198 -3.41 5.03 -21.05
CA ALA A 198 -2.85 5.57 -22.28
C ALA A 198 -3.40 4.77 -23.46
N TYR A 199 -3.89 5.47 -24.47
CA TYR A 199 -4.47 4.92 -25.69
C TYR A 199 -3.62 5.28 -26.89
N GLN A 200 -3.47 4.31 -27.80
CA GLN A 200 -2.93 4.51 -29.13
C GLN A 200 -3.85 3.81 -30.13
N ASP A 201 -4.25 4.49 -31.20
CA ASP A 201 -5.17 3.95 -32.24
C ASP A 201 -6.46 3.35 -31.64
N GLY A 202 -6.99 3.98 -30.61
CA GLY A 202 -8.21 3.58 -29.90
C GLY A 202 -8.07 2.40 -28.94
N LYS A 203 -6.88 1.81 -28.78
CA LYS A 203 -6.62 0.70 -27.85
C LYS A 203 -5.81 1.18 -26.66
N ALA A 204 -6.14 0.68 -25.48
CA ALA A 204 -5.32 0.89 -24.29
C ALA A 204 -3.97 0.17 -24.46
N VAL A 205 -2.89 0.86 -24.16
CA VAL A 205 -1.50 0.38 -24.33
C VAL A 205 -0.69 0.43 -23.04
N GLY A 206 -1.22 1.09 -22.03
CA GLY A 206 -0.64 1.16 -20.70
C GLY A 206 -1.61 1.80 -19.71
N PHE A 207 -1.36 1.60 -18.43
CA PHE A 207 -2.17 2.18 -17.37
C PHE A 207 -1.36 2.40 -16.09
N ILE A 208 -1.90 3.27 -15.26
CA ILE A 208 -1.41 3.49 -13.90
C ILE A 208 -2.60 3.65 -12.94
N TYR A 209 -2.52 3.01 -11.78
CA TYR A 209 -3.47 3.13 -10.69
C TYR A 209 -2.84 3.89 -9.54
N PHE A 210 -3.57 4.87 -9.04
CA PHE A 210 -3.19 5.68 -7.89
C PHE A 210 -4.08 5.34 -6.70
N ASP A 211 -3.44 4.98 -5.61
CA ASP A 211 -4.11 4.73 -4.34
C ASP A 211 -4.25 6.05 -3.56
N PRO A 212 -5.41 6.29 -2.94
CA PRO A 212 -5.60 7.46 -2.11
C PRO A 212 -4.83 7.35 -0.79
N ILE A 213 -4.32 8.47 -0.33
CA ILE A 213 -3.74 8.64 1.00
C ILE A 213 -4.67 9.54 1.79
N TYR A 214 -5.13 9.04 2.94
CA TYR A 214 -6.13 9.69 3.75
C TYR A 214 -5.56 10.34 5.01
N ARG A 215 -6.20 11.42 5.43
CA ARG A 215 -6.02 12.01 6.75
C ARG A 215 -7.34 12.67 7.18
N ASN A 216 -7.84 12.32 8.36
CA ASN A 216 -9.07 12.90 8.92
C ASN A 216 -10.28 12.79 7.97
N ASN A 217 -10.45 11.63 7.33
CA ASN A 217 -11.49 11.33 6.33
C ASN A 217 -11.37 12.09 4.99
N GLU A 218 -10.28 12.80 4.78
CA GLU A 218 -10.03 13.52 3.53
C GLU A 218 -8.89 12.87 2.75
N ILE A 219 -8.97 12.90 1.42
CA ILE A 219 -7.89 12.49 0.55
C ILE A 219 -6.90 13.65 0.47
N THR A 220 -5.70 13.44 0.99
CA THR A 220 -4.64 14.47 1.02
C THR A 220 -3.67 14.33 -0.14
N SER A 221 -3.53 13.13 -0.69
CA SER A 221 -2.62 12.84 -1.81
C SER A 221 -2.93 11.48 -2.43
N TYR A 222 -2.19 11.18 -3.50
CA TYR A 222 -2.25 9.89 -4.19
C TYR A 222 -0.84 9.32 -4.35
N VAL A 223 -0.73 8.00 -4.31
CA VAL A 223 0.51 7.27 -4.59
C VAL A 223 0.32 6.35 -5.79
N PRO A 224 1.22 6.38 -6.82
CA PRO A 224 1.18 5.41 -7.90
C PRO A 224 1.58 4.04 -7.35
N ASN A 225 0.70 3.06 -7.48
CA ASN A 225 0.94 1.71 -6.96
C ASN A 225 1.12 0.69 -8.10
N ILE A 226 0.21 0.67 -9.06
CA ILE A 226 0.27 -0.26 -10.17
C ILE A 226 0.48 0.51 -11.46
N SER A 227 1.58 0.24 -12.16
CA SER A 227 1.85 0.83 -13.47
C SER A 227 2.32 -0.27 -14.44
N ARG A 228 1.62 -0.40 -15.58
CA ARG A 228 1.89 -1.44 -16.58
C ARG A 228 1.70 -0.88 -17.97
N ALA A 229 2.52 -1.37 -18.91
CA ALA A 229 2.40 -1.06 -20.32
C ALA A 229 2.80 -2.26 -21.18
N ASN A 230 2.32 -2.32 -22.40
CA ASN A 230 2.73 -3.32 -23.38
C ASN A 230 4.25 -3.31 -23.61
N ALA A 231 4.83 -4.47 -23.87
CA ALA A 231 6.27 -4.66 -24.04
C ALA A 231 6.89 -3.83 -25.16
N ASP A 232 6.11 -3.53 -26.19
CA ASP A 232 6.54 -2.79 -27.38
C ASP A 232 6.63 -1.27 -27.14
N PHE A 233 6.13 -0.80 -26.01
CA PHE A 233 6.20 0.60 -25.66
C PHE A 233 7.58 1.00 -25.13
N LYS A 234 8.26 1.85 -25.89
CA LYS A 234 9.49 2.51 -25.46
C LYS A 234 9.24 3.35 -24.19
N GLN A 235 10.25 3.50 -23.42
CA GLN A 235 10.35 4.06 -22.06
C GLN A 235 9.61 5.39 -21.75
N GLY A 236 8.86 5.99 -22.66
CA GLY A 236 8.24 7.30 -22.47
C GLY A 236 6.81 7.31 -21.96
N ILE A 237 6.08 6.18 -22.06
CA ILE A 237 4.63 6.15 -21.80
C ILE A 237 4.26 6.47 -20.36
N PHE A 238 5.06 6.01 -19.38
CA PHE A 238 4.83 6.30 -17.97
C PHE A 238 5.05 7.75 -17.58
N TYR A 239 5.69 8.55 -18.45
CA TYR A 239 5.79 9.99 -18.26
C TYR A 239 4.56 10.75 -18.81
N THR A 240 3.69 10.08 -19.55
CA THR A 240 2.44 10.63 -20.06
C THR A 240 1.25 10.28 -19.18
N LEU A 241 1.31 9.16 -18.51
CA LEU A 241 0.37 8.74 -17.47
C LEU A 241 0.61 9.48 -16.18
#